data_a939a811b615549d66fff0d9af246f79
#
_entry.id   a939a811b615549d66fff0d9af246f79
#
_cell.length_a   1.000
_cell.length_b   1.000
_cell.length_c   1.000
_cell.angle_alpha   90.00
_cell.angle_beta   90.00
_cell.angle_gamma   90.00
#
_symmetry.space_group_name_H-M   'P 1'
#
loop_
_entity.id
_entity.type
_entity.pdbx_description
1 polymer ?
#
loop_
_entity_poly.entity_id
_entity_poly.type
_entity_poly.pdbx_seq_one_letter_code
_entity_poly.pdbx_strand_id
1 'polypeptide(L)'
;MNARISIAGEMTIYRAAELKERLIDALAECDAVLEVDLAGVTEIDTAGLQVLMLAKREAAATGRKLRLLSHSRPVVAALELLNLAGFFGEPLLVEGEV
;
A
#
# COMPACT_ATOMS: atom_id res chain seq x y z
N MET A 1 13.78 -3.99 -13.44
CA MET A 1 12.56 -4.80 -13.45
C MET A 1 11.63 -4.35 -12.32
N ASN A 2 10.35 -4.27 -12.60
CA ASN A 2 9.36 -3.93 -11.59
C ASN A 2 8.98 -5.18 -10.79
N ALA A 3 8.44 -4.94 -9.61
CA ALA A 3 7.99 -6.02 -8.74
C ALA A 3 6.55 -5.76 -8.32
N ARG A 4 5.86 -6.81 -7.92
CA ARG A 4 4.50 -6.71 -7.41
C ARG A 4 4.36 -7.61 -6.19
N ILE A 5 3.67 -7.11 -5.17
CA ILE A 5 3.27 -7.95 -4.05
C ILE A 5 1.78 -7.74 -3.79
N SER A 6 1.15 -8.75 -3.21
CA SER A 6 -0.25 -8.68 -2.79
C SER A 6 -0.32 -8.77 -1.29
N ILE A 7 -1.16 -7.91 -0.69
CA ILE A 7 -1.43 -7.95 0.74
C ILE A 7 -2.89 -8.36 0.89
N ALA A 8 -3.13 -9.38 1.69
CA ALA A 8 -4.47 -9.87 1.96
C ALA A 8 -4.70 -9.97 3.46
N GLY A 9 -5.97 -9.93 3.85
CA GLY A 9 -6.34 -9.98 5.26
C GLY A 9 -6.23 -8.62 5.91
N GLU A 10 -5.91 -8.60 7.20
CA GLU A 10 -5.90 -7.34 7.92
C GLU A 10 -4.57 -6.61 7.81
N MET A 11 -4.67 -5.29 7.67
CA MET A 11 -3.53 -4.39 7.75
C MET A 11 -3.69 -3.56 9.02
N THR A 12 -3.40 -4.20 10.16
CA THR A 12 -3.63 -3.61 11.47
C THR A 12 -2.35 -3.60 12.28
N ILE A 13 -2.44 -3.01 13.48
CA ILE A 13 -1.32 -2.97 14.41
C ILE A 13 -0.74 -4.37 14.67
N TYR A 14 -1.57 -5.41 14.58
CA TYR A 14 -1.13 -6.79 14.83
C TYR A 14 -0.22 -7.34 13.75
N ARG A 15 -0.28 -6.77 12.54
CA ARG A 15 0.56 -7.22 11.42
C ARG A 15 1.49 -6.14 10.90
N ALA A 16 1.48 -4.97 11.54
CA ALA A 16 2.21 -3.81 11.00
C ALA A 16 3.71 -4.09 10.82
N ALA A 17 4.36 -4.72 11.78
CA ALA A 17 5.79 -5.00 11.70
C ALA A 17 6.11 -5.98 10.57
N GLU A 18 5.32 -7.03 10.43
CA GLU A 18 5.47 -8.01 9.37
C GLU A 18 5.29 -7.37 7.99
N LEU A 19 4.24 -6.56 7.85
CA LEU A 19 3.92 -5.92 6.58
C LEU A 19 4.99 -4.90 6.19
N LYS A 20 5.49 -4.16 7.18
CA LYS A 20 6.58 -3.21 6.95
C LYS A 20 7.80 -3.93 6.38
N GLU A 21 8.20 -5.05 6.98
CA GLU A 21 9.35 -5.81 6.50
C GLU A 21 9.13 -6.30 5.07
N ARG A 22 7.94 -6.82 4.78
CA ARG A 22 7.62 -7.30 3.44
C ARG A 22 7.74 -6.19 2.40
N LEU A 23 7.21 -5.02 2.71
CA LEU A 23 7.23 -3.89 1.78
C LEU A 23 8.65 -3.35 1.59
N ILE A 24 9.41 -3.19 2.66
CA ILE A 24 10.77 -2.69 2.57
C ILE A 24 11.65 -3.67 1.80
N ASP A 25 11.52 -4.97 2.07
CA ASP A 25 12.29 -5.99 1.34
C ASP A 25 11.94 -6.00 -0.14
N ALA A 26 10.65 -5.89 -0.46
CA ALA A 26 10.22 -5.85 -1.85
C ALA A 26 10.73 -4.61 -2.57
N LEU A 27 10.76 -3.46 -1.89
CA LEU A 27 11.35 -2.25 -2.45
C LEU A 27 12.82 -2.42 -2.73
N ALA A 28 13.55 -3.04 -1.80
CA ALA A 28 14.99 -3.24 -1.98
C ALA A 28 15.31 -4.13 -3.18
N GLU A 29 14.38 -5.02 -3.54
CA GLU A 29 14.58 -5.95 -4.65
C GLU A 29 14.07 -5.42 -5.99
N CYS A 30 13.25 -4.37 -6.00
CA CYS A 30 12.74 -3.84 -7.26
C CYS A 30 13.69 -2.77 -7.81
N ASP A 31 13.68 -2.60 -9.13
CA ASP A 31 14.55 -1.61 -9.77
C ASP A 31 13.91 -0.22 -9.79
N ALA A 32 12.65 -0.13 -10.17
CA ALA A 32 12.01 1.16 -10.39
C ALA A 32 10.66 1.29 -9.69
N VAL A 33 9.77 0.32 -9.84
CA VAL A 33 8.40 0.43 -9.35
C VAL A 33 8.02 -0.83 -8.58
N LEU A 34 7.49 -0.64 -7.38
CA LEU A 34 6.85 -1.70 -6.63
C LEU A 34 5.34 -1.47 -6.69
N GLU A 35 4.62 -2.42 -7.24
CA GLU A 35 3.16 -2.40 -7.27
C GLU A 35 2.64 -3.21 -6.09
N VAL A 36 1.72 -2.63 -5.34
CA VAL A 36 1.14 -3.27 -4.15
C VAL A 36 -0.35 -3.46 -4.40
N ASP A 37 -0.76 -4.72 -4.53
CA ASP A 37 -2.15 -5.07 -4.78
C ASP A 37 -2.87 -5.18 -3.43
N LEU A 38 -3.90 -4.38 -3.24
CA LEU A 38 -4.63 -4.27 -1.98
C LEU A 38 -6.04 -4.84 -2.08
N ALA A 39 -6.36 -5.55 -3.15
CA ALA A 39 -7.73 -6.08 -3.34
C ALA A 39 -8.15 -7.02 -2.22
N GLY A 40 -7.22 -7.77 -1.64
CA GLY A 40 -7.52 -8.73 -0.59
C GLY A 40 -7.53 -8.18 0.82
N VAL A 41 -7.31 -6.88 1.01
CA VAL A 41 -7.29 -6.29 2.36
C VAL A 41 -8.71 -6.22 2.89
N THR A 42 -8.95 -6.87 4.03
CA THR A 42 -10.28 -6.96 4.63
C THR A 42 -10.50 -5.92 5.72
N GLU A 43 -9.43 -5.41 6.28
CA GLU A 43 -9.49 -4.46 7.39
C GLU A 43 -8.21 -3.64 7.40
N ILE A 44 -8.31 -2.38 7.74
CA ILE A 44 -7.13 -1.51 7.85
C ILE A 44 -7.37 -0.51 8.98
N ASP A 45 -6.34 -0.30 9.80
CA ASP A 45 -6.37 0.74 10.84
C ASP A 45 -5.26 1.77 10.57
N THR A 46 -5.09 2.71 11.51
CA THR A 46 -4.08 3.75 11.36
C THR A 46 -2.67 3.17 11.23
N ALA A 47 -2.38 2.07 11.94
CA ALA A 47 -1.06 1.46 11.85
C ALA A 47 -0.81 0.91 10.45
N GLY A 48 -1.83 0.29 9.83
CA GLY A 48 -1.72 -0.18 8.44
C GLY A 48 -1.48 0.96 7.47
N LEU A 49 -2.20 2.07 7.64
CA LEU A 49 -1.99 3.24 6.81
C LEU A 49 -0.58 3.80 6.97
N GLN A 50 -0.06 3.83 8.21
CA GLN A 50 1.29 4.31 8.45
C GLN A 50 2.34 3.45 7.77
N VAL A 51 2.11 2.14 7.70
CA VAL A 51 3.01 1.23 6.99
C VAL A 51 3.06 1.58 5.50
N LEU A 52 1.90 1.82 4.88
CA LEU A 52 1.85 2.23 3.47
C LEU A 52 2.54 3.57 3.26
N MET A 53 2.33 4.53 4.15
CA MET A 53 2.97 5.84 4.05
C MET A 53 4.48 5.74 4.19
N LEU A 54 4.94 4.91 5.12
CA LEU A 54 6.37 4.69 5.30
C LEU A 54 6.99 4.08 4.05
N ALA A 55 6.33 3.08 3.46
CA ALA A 55 6.82 2.45 2.24
C ALA A 55 6.87 3.46 1.09
N LYS A 56 5.88 4.32 0.98
CA LYS A 56 5.87 5.38 -0.04
C LYS A 56 7.06 6.32 0.12
N ARG A 57 7.35 6.73 1.35
CA ARG A 57 8.48 7.63 1.62
C ARG A 57 9.80 6.95 1.34
N GLU A 58 9.92 5.68 1.73
CA GLU A 58 11.14 4.93 1.49
C GLU A 58 11.38 4.77 -0.01
N ALA A 59 10.35 4.50 -0.78
CA ALA A 59 10.47 4.41 -2.23
C ALA A 59 11.01 5.72 -2.79
N ALA A 60 10.43 6.84 -2.41
CA ALA A 60 10.88 8.16 -2.89
C ALA A 60 12.31 8.43 -2.49
N ALA A 61 12.69 8.10 -1.27
CA ALA A 61 14.05 8.34 -0.77
C ALA A 61 15.10 7.53 -1.51
N THR A 62 14.72 6.40 -2.10
CA THR A 62 15.65 5.52 -2.81
C THR A 62 15.49 5.60 -4.33
N GLY A 63 14.77 6.61 -4.82
CA GLY A 63 14.60 6.82 -6.26
C GLY A 63 13.66 5.83 -6.92
N ARG A 64 12.78 5.22 -6.14
CA ARG A 64 11.81 4.23 -6.65
C ARG A 64 10.40 4.79 -6.51
N LYS A 65 9.43 4.08 -7.08
CA LYS A 65 8.01 4.41 -6.97
C LYS A 65 7.26 3.26 -6.30
N LEU A 66 6.27 3.63 -5.50
CA LEU A 66 5.32 2.68 -4.96
C LEU A 66 3.96 3.01 -5.55
N ARG A 67 3.29 2.01 -6.13
CA ARG A 67 1.96 2.17 -6.72
C ARG A 67 0.99 1.23 -6.03
N LEU A 68 -0.14 1.78 -5.58
CA LEU A 68 -1.18 0.98 -4.97
C LEU A 68 -2.18 0.58 -6.05
N LEU A 69 -2.55 -0.69 -6.08
CA LEU A 69 -3.46 -1.23 -7.08
C LEU A 69 -4.66 -1.89 -6.40
N SER A 70 -5.79 -1.88 -7.09
CA SER A 70 -6.95 -2.70 -6.74
C SER A 70 -7.39 -2.51 -5.30
N HIS A 71 -7.60 -1.25 -4.91
CA HIS A 71 -7.95 -0.91 -3.53
C HIS A 71 -9.24 -1.64 -3.10
N SER A 72 -9.18 -2.33 -1.95
CA SER A 72 -10.39 -2.90 -1.35
C SER A 72 -11.25 -1.79 -0.77
N ARG A 73 -12.52 -2.08 -0.45
CA ARG A 73 -13.41 -1.07 0.13
C ARG A 73 -12.89 -0.50 1.45
N PRO A 74 -12.38 -1.32 2.39
CA PRO A 74 -11.81 -0.76 3.61
C PRO A 74 -10.64 0.19 3.35
N VAL A 75 -9.79 -0.12 2.36
CA VAL A 75 -8.67 0.74 2.02
C VAL A 75 -9.16 2.06 1.44
N VAL A 76 -10.11 2.03 0.50
CA VAL A 76 -10.68 3.25 -0.07
C VAL A 76 -11.30 4.10 1.02
N ALA A 77 -12.09 3.50 1.91
CA ALA A 77 -12.75 4.24 2.97
C ALA A 77 -11.73 4.92 3.89
N ALA A 78 -10.66 4.22 4.24
CA ALA A 78 -9.64 4.78 5.11
C ALA A 78 -8.88 5.92 4.45
N LEU A 79 -8.53 5.77 3.17
CA LEU A 79 -7.80 6.81 2.44
C LEU A 79 -8.67 8.06 2.26
N GLU A 80 -9.95 7.87 1.97
CA GLU A 80 -10.88 8.99 1.82
C GLU A 80 -11.12 9.70 3.15
N LEU A 81 -11.34 8.93 4.21
CA LEU A 81 -11.60 9.49 5.54
C LEU A 81 -10.46 10.40 6.01
N LEU A 82 -9.23 10.00 5.73
CA LEU A 82 -8.04 10.74 6.17
C LEU A 82 -7.50 11.64 5.07
N ASN A 83 -8.19 11.73 3.93
CA ASN A 83 -7.80 12.57 2.80
C ASN A 83 -6.38 12.27 2.32
N LEU A 84 -6.05 10.99 2.21
CA LEU A 84 -4.70 10.55 1.84
C LEU A 84 -4.57 10.15 0.38
N ALA A 85 -5.65 10.20 -0.41
CA ALA A 85 -5.58 9.82 -1.81
C ALA A 85 -4.52 10.61 -2.57
N GLY A 86 -4.45 11.93 -2.33
CA GLY A 86 -3.44 12.78 -2.96
C GLY A 86 -2.02 12.41 -2.55
N PHE A 87 -1.83 11.95 -1.32
CA PHE A 87 -0.51 11.54 -0.86
C PHE A 87 0.03 10.38 -1.69
N PHE A 88 -0.84 9.43 -2.06
CA PHE A 88 -0.41 8.28 -2.85
C PHE A 88 -0.41 8.57 -4.35
N GLY A 89 -1.03 9.69 -4.78
CA GLY A 89 -0.88 10.20 -6.14
C GLY A 89 -1.58 9.39 -7.22
N GLU A 90 -2.64 8.65 -6.87
CA GLU A 90 -3.32 7.82 -7.86
C GLU A 90 -4.79 7.73 -7.56
N PRO A 91 -5.62 7.46 -8.58
CA PRO A 91 -7.07 7.34 -8.36
C PRO A 91 -7.39 6.13 -7.49
N LEU A 92 -8.46 6.24 -6.73
CA LEU A 92 -8.94 5.17 -5.88
C LEU A 92 -9.89 4.29 -6.69
N LEU A 93 -9.46 3.05 -6.94
CA LEU A 93 -10.27 2.08 -7.67
C LEU A 93 -10.54 0.88 -6.78
N VAL A 94 -11.82 0.60 -6.57
CA VAL A 94 -12.25 -0.56 -5.78
C VAL A 94 -12.37 -1.76 -6.70
N GLU A 95 -11.85 -2.89 -6.25
CA GLU A 95 -11.91 -4.14 -7.01
C GLU A 95 -13.37 -4.49 -7.30
N GLY A 96 -13.69 -4.75 -8.56
CA GLY A 96 -15.04 -5.12 -8.97
C GLY A 96 -16.00 -3.96 -9.17
N GLU A 97 -15.57 -2.72 -8.98
CA GLU A 97 -16.37 -1.55 -9.28
C GLU A 97 -16.01 -0.96 -10.63
N VAL A 98 -16.97 -0.41 -11.28
CA VAL A 98 -16.81 0.12 -12.63
C VAL A 98 -17.04 1.62 -12.63
#